data_2fa14b597822a6318747b2815842297b
#
_entry.id   2fa14b597822a6318747b2815842297b
#
_cell.length_a   1.000
_cell.length_b   1.000
_cell.length_c   1.000
_cell.angle_alpha   90.00
_cell.angle_beta   90.00
_cell.angle_gamma   90.00
#
_symmetry.space_group_name_H-M   'P 1'
#
loop_
_entity.id
_entity.type
_entity.pdbx_description
1 polymer ?
#
loop_
_entity_poly.entity_id
_entity_poly.type
_entity_poly.pdbx_seq_one_letter_code
_entity_poly.pdbx_strand_id
1 'polypeptide(L)'
;MKIRAATSDDLAAIATIQAASPEASQWDPAGYLDYDCLVAVENDHVAGFLVSRQTTPGEREILNVAVALIERRRSIARRLIAAELERVRGQWFLEVRESNIAALNLYKACGFQEAGRRNSYYHNPTESGIVMKLNS
;
A
#
# COMPACT_ATOMS: atom_id res chain seq x y z
N MET A 1 -18.25 -4.71 2.84
CA MET A 1 -16.79 -4.86 2.91
C MET A 1 -16.31 -4.56 4.31
N LYS A 2 -15.40 -5.36 4.80
CA LYS A 2 -14.82 -5.21 6.14
C LYS A 2 -13.31 -5.05 6.04
N ILE A 3 -12.74 -4.12 6.82
CA ILE A 3 -11.29 -3.96 6.92
C ILE A 3 -10.87 -4.38 8.32
N ARG A 4 -9.89 -5.27 8.40
CA ARG A 4 -9.38 -5.81 9.66
C ARG A 4 -7.88 -6.10 9.57
N ALA A 5 -7.27 -6.36 10.71
CA ALA A 5 -5.88 -6.80 10.73
C ALA A 5 -5.74 -8.17 10.05
N ALA A 6 -4.66 -8.35 9.32
CA ALA A 6 -4.35 -9.62 8.67
C ALA A 6 -3.89 -10.66 9.70
N THR A 7 -4.18 -11.92 9.41
CA THR A 7 -3.67 -13.06 10.17
C THR A 7 -2.88 -13.97 9.24
N SER A 8 -2.25 -15.00 9.80
CA SER A 8 -1.49 -15.97 8.98
C SER A 8 -2.36 -16.65 7.92
N ASP A 9 -3.67 -16.79 8.18
CA ASP A 9 -4.60 -17.39 7.23
C ASP A 9 -4.80 -16.53 5.97
N ASP A 10 -4.45 -15.26 6.03
CA ASP A 10 -4.62 -14.32 4.92
C ASP A 10 -3.41 -14.30 3.97
N LEU A 11 -2.27 -14.85 4.38
CA LEU A 11 -1.01 -14.72 3.64
C LEU A 11 -1.06 -15.30 2.23
N ALA A 12 -1.75 -16.42 2.05
CA ALA A 12 -1.88 -17.04 0.72
C ALA A 12 -2.66 -16.12 -0.23
N ALA A 13 -3.74 -15.51 0.23
CA ALA A 13 -4.52 -14.56 -0.58
C ALA A 13 -3.72 -13.31 -0.89
N ILE A 14 -2.99 -12.79 0.08
CA ILE A 14 -2.11 -11.62 -0.10
C ILE A 14 -1.06 -11.93 -1.17
N ALA A 15 -0.42 -13.09 -1.11
CA ALA A 15 0.58 -13.51 -2.10
C ALA A 15 -0.01 -13.58 -3.51
N THR A 16 -1.23 -14.10 -3.65
CA THR A 16 -1.92 -14.19 -4.93
C THR A 16 -2.20 -12.80 -5.49
N ILE A 17 -2.71 -11.90 -4.67
CA ILE A 17 -3.00 -10.52 -5.09
C ILE A 17 -1.73 -9.80 -5.51
N GLN A 18 -0.67 -9.93 -4.72
CA GLN A 18 0.61 -9.28 -5.02
C GLN A 18 1.20 -9.80 -6.33
N ALA A 19 1.18 -11.11 -6.55
CA ALA A 19 1.70 -11.71 -7.78
C ALA A 19 0.94 -11.24 -9.02
N ALA A 20 -0.36 -10.94 -8.88
CA ALA A 20 -1.19 -10.44 -9.97
C ALA A 20 -1.11 -8.92 -10.13
N SER A 21 -0.29 -8.25 -9.33
CA SER A 21 -0.14 -6.79 -9.31
C SER A 21 1.32 -6.42 -9.56
N PRO A 22 1.81 -6.51 -10.80
CA PRO A 22 3.24 -6.32 -11.08
C PRO A 22 3.77 -4.93 -10.71
N GLU A 23 2.90 -3.92 -10.63
CA GLU A 23 3.26 -2.57 -10.21
C GLU A 23 3.45 -2.45 -8.70
N ALA A 24 2.95 -3.41 -7.91
CA ALA A 24 3.15 -3.45 -6.47
C ALA A 24 4.54 -3.98 -6.12
N SER A 25 4.99 -3.69 -4.91
CA SER A 25 6.24 -4.26 -4.40
C SER A 25 6.12 -5.77 -4.30
N GLN A 26 7.16 -6.49 -4.73
CA GLN A 26 7.14 -7.95 -4.80
C GLN A 26 7.98 -8.57 -3.68
N TRP A 27 7.72 -8.14 -2.44
CA TRP A 27 8.39 -8.70 -1.28
C TRP A 27 7.73 -10.01 -0.84
N ASP A 28 8.44 -10.79 0.00
CA ASP A 28 7.88 -12.02 0.54
C ASP A 28 6.77 -11.71 1.55
N PRO A 29 5.51 -12.09 1.28
CA PRO A 29 4.40 -11.80 2.18
C PRO A 29 4.55 -12.43 3.57
N ALA A 30 5.37 -13.48 3.73
CA ALA A 30 5.59 -14.11 5.03
C ALA A 30 6.08 -13.11 6.09
N GLY A 31 6.78 -12.05 5.68
CA GLY A 31 7.26 -11.01 6.58
C GLY A 31 6.23 -9.95 6.93
N TYR A 32 5.08 -9.92 6.28
CA TYR A 32 4.12 -8.82 6.44
C TYR A 32 3.47 -8.77 7.82
N LEU A 33 3.39 -9.90 8.52
CA LEU A 33 2.82 -9.92 9.87
C LEU A 33 3.75 -9.31 10.92
N ASP A 34 5.02 -9.06 10.57
CA ASP A 34 5.95 -8.35 11.44
C ASP A 34 5.73 -6.82 11.38
N TYR A 35 4.91 -6.39 10.46
CA TYR A 35 4.51 -4.99 10.26
C TYR A 35 3.02 -4.84 10.53
N ASP A 36 2.49 -3.66 10.31
CA ASP A 36 1.04 -3.45 10.31
C ASP A 36 0.49 -3.88 8.95
N CYS A 37 -0.38 -4.86 8.96
CA CYS A 37 -1.00 -5.37 7.74
C CYS A 37 -2.51 -5.41 7.90
N LEU A 38 -3.20 -4.71 7.00
CA LEU A 38 -4.66 -4.70 6.93
C LEU A 38 -5.12 -5.47 5.69
N VAL A 39 -6.25 -6.14 5.81
CA VAL A 39 -6.93 -6.73 4.66
C VAL A 39 -8.34 -6.18 4.55
N ALA A 40 -8.80 -6.02 3.30
CA ALA A 40 -10.18 -5.73 2.98
C ALA A 40 -10.85 -7.04 2.59
N VAL A 41 -11.94 -7.38 3.28
CA VAL A 41 -12.65 -8.65 3.08
C VAL A 41 -14.01 -8.37 2.46
N GLU A 42 -14.29 -9.04 1.36
CA GLU A 42 -15.55 -8.94 0.61
C GLU A 42 -16.09 -10.34 0.40
N ASN A 43 -17.34 -10.61 0.83
CA ASN A 43 -17.96 -11.93 0.67
C ASN A 43 -17.04 -13.07 1.13
N ASP A 44 -16.46 -12.94 2.32
CA ASP A 44 -15.57 -13.92 2.96
C ASP A 44 -14.27 -14.20 2.23
N HIS A 45 -13.86 -13.35 1.28
CA HIS A 45 -12.55 -13.47 0.67
C HIS A 45 -11.76 -12.15 0.76
N VAL A 46 -10.44 -12.24 0.74
CA VAL A 46 -9.56 -11.08 0.79
C VAL A 46 -9.56 -10.42 -0.59
N ALA A 47 -9.98 -9.15 -0.63
CA ALA A 47 -10.07 -8.38 -1.87
C ALA A 47 -8.87 -7.44 -2.05
N GLY A 48 -8.14 -7.13 -0.99
CA GLY A 48 -6.98 -6.25 -1.05
C GLY A 48 -6.24 -6.21 0.28
N PHE A 49 -5.05 -5.62 0.27
CA PHE A 49 -4.24 -5.50 1.48
C PHE A 49 -3.42 -4.22 1.48
N LEU A 50 -2.99 -3.85 2.68
CA LEU A 50 -2.09 -2.71 2.89
C LEU A 50 -1.08 -3.09 3.97
N VAL A 51 0.20 -2.79 3.71
CA VAL A 51 1.28 -3.02 4.68
C VAL A 51 1.93 -1.68 5.00
N SER A 52 2.12 -1.40 6.28
CA SER A 52 2.79 -0.18 6.73
C SER A 52 3.69 -0.48 7.93
N ARG A 53 4.59 0.45 8.24
CA ARG A 53 5.47 0.32 9.40
C ARG A 53 5.75 1.68 10.01
N GLN A 54 6.13 1.69 11.29
CA GLN A 54 6.71 2.86 11.92
C GLN A 54 8.19 2.93 11.56
N THR A 55 8.63 4.09 11.08
CA THR A 55 10.04 4.31 10.73
C THR A 55 10.79 4.99 11.88
N THR A 56 10.18 6.03 12.46
CA THR A 56 10.65 6.72 13.66
C THR A 56 9.43 7.13 14.46
N PRO A 57 9.55 7.52 15.73
CA PRO A 57 8.40 8.02 16.48
C PRO A 57 7.69 9.16 15.73
N GLY A 58 6.40 8.99 15.51
CA GLY A 58 5.57 9.96 14.79
C GLY A 58 5.63 9.88 13.28
N GLU A 59 6.45 8.99 12.71
CA GLU A 59 6.56 8.80 11.27
C GLU A 59 6.26 7.35 10.88
N ARG A 60 5.50 7.19 9.81
CA ARG A 60 5.11 5.87 9.30
C ARG A 60 5.25 5.84 7.79
N GLU A 61 5.42 4.65 7.26
CA GLU A 61 5.59 4.43 5.82
C GLU A 61 4.60 3.38 5.34
N ILE A 62 3.88 3.69 4.25
CA ILE A 62 3.12 2.67 3.52
C ILE A 62 4.10 1.92 2.63
N LEU A 63 4.20 0.61 2.85
CA LEU A 63 5.14 -0.25 2.12
C LEU A 63 4.52 -0.86 0.88
N ASN A 64 3.24 -1.21 0.95
CA ASN A 64 2.57 -1.85 -0.17
C ASN A 64 1.05 -1.73 -0.04
N VAL A 65 0.38 -1.58 -1.18
CA VAL A 65 -1.09 -1.61 -1.29
C VAL A 65 -1.41 -2.31 -2.60
N ALA A 66 -2.26 -3.31 -2.57
CA ALA A 66 -2.73 -3.96 -3.79
C ALA A 66 -4.15 -4.50 -3.61
N VAL A 67 -4.87 -4.59 -4.72
CA VAL A 67 -6.28 -5.03 -4.77
C VAL A 67 -6.42 -6.10 -5.84
N ALA A 68 -7.21 -7.13 -5.56
CA ALA A 68 -7.50 -8.20 -6.52
C ALA A 68 -8.07 -7.62 -7.80
N LEU A 69 -7.69 -8.21 -8.96
CA LEU A 69 -8.08 -7.68 -10.27
C LEU A 69 -9.59 -7.50 -10.42
N ILE A 70 -10.38 -8.49 -9.98
CA ILE A 70 -11.83 -8.44 -10.11
C ILE A 70 -12.48 -7.42 -9.17
N GLU A 71 -11.73 -6.95 -8.18
CA GLU A 71 -12.23 -5.99 -7.17
C GLU A 71 -11.74 -4.56 -7.43
N ARG A 72 -10.96 -4.33 -8.48
CA ARG A 72 -10.43 -3.01 -8.80
C ARG A 72 -11.55 -2.06 -9.22
N ARG A 73 -11.33 -0.75 -9.03
CA ARG A 73 -12.29 0.33 -9.31
C ARG A 73 -13.46 0.38 -8.34
N ARG A 74 -13.38 -0.33 -7.21
CA ARG A 74 -14.40 -0.29 -6.15
C ARG A 74 -13.96 0.55 -4.96
N SER A 75 -12.94 1.38 -5.14
CA SER A 75 -12.38 2.24 -4.10
C SER A 75 -11.81 1.48 -2.90
N ILE A 76 -11.47 0.22 -3.07
CA ILE A 76 -10.95 -0.62 -1.96
C ILE A 76 -9.61 -0.11 -1.47
N ALA A 77 -8.69 0.24 -2.40
CA ALA A 77 -7.38 0.79 -2.03
C ALA A 77 -7.53 2.08 -1.24
N ARG A 78 -8.41 2.98 -1.66
CA ARG A 78 -8.66 4.24 -0.95
C ARG A 78 -9.20 3.99 0.44
N ARG A 79 -10.09 3.01 0.60
CA ARG A 79 -10.66 2.66 1.90
C ARG A 79 -9.63 2.03 2.82
N LEU A 80 -8.72 1.21 2.30
CA LEU A 80 -7.61 0.66 3.08
C LEU A 80 -6.70 1.78 3.57
N ILE A 81 -6.33 2.70 2.68
CA ILE A 81 -5.48 3.82 3.04
C ILE A 81 -6.17 4.71 4.09
N ALA A 82 -7.43 5.05 3.88
CA ALA A 82 -8.19 5.88 4.81
C ALA A 82 -8.28 5.22 6.19
N ALA A 83 -8.52 3.91 6.25
CA ALA A 83 -8.60 3.17 7.50
C ALA A 83 -7.26 3.22 8.26
N GLU A 84 -6.15 3.06 7.56
CA GLU A 84 -4.83 3.10 8.20
C GLU A 84 -4.48 4.51 8.68
N LEU A 85 -4.76 5.54 7.89
CA LEU A 85 -4.50 6.93 8.28
C LEU A 85 -5.34 7.34 9.48
N GLU A 86 -6.56 6.83 9.57
CA GLU A 86 -7.44 7.10 10.72
C GLU A 86 -6.99 6.34 11.97
N ARG A 87 -6.51 5.11 11.77
CA ARG A 87 -6.07 4.24 12.87
C ARG A 87 -4.80 4.76 13.54
N VAL A 88 -3.87 5.32 12.76
CA VAL A 88 -2.59 5.80 13.26
C VAL A 88 -2.32 7.20 12.73
N ARG A 89 -2.35 8.19 13.61
CA ARG A 89 -2.05 9.58 13.27
C ARG A 89 -0.53 9.80 13.24
N GLY A 90 -0.10 10.79 12.44
CA GLY A 90 1.31 11.17 12.34
C GLY A 90 1.67 11.59 10.92
N GLN A 91 2.98 11.60 10.65
CA GLN A 91 3.48 11.84 9.30
C GLN A 91 3.57 10.53 8.55
N TRP A 92 3.00 10.50 7.37
CA TRP A 92 2.99 9.33 6.50
C TRP A 92 3.81 9.59 5.25
N PHE A 93 4.59 8.59 4.87
CA PHE A 93 5.40 8.61 3.66
C PHE A 93 5.13 7.38 2.83
N LEU A 94 5.37 7.49 1.54
CA LEU A 94 5.43 6.36 0.64
C LEU A 94 6.33 6.72 -0.54
N GLU A 95 6.73 5.71 -1.29
CA GLU A 95 7.51 5.89 -2.50
C GLU A 95 6.90 5.05 -3.61
N VAL A 96 6.82 5.62 -4.79
CA VAL A 96 6.17 4.99 -5.92
C VAL A 96 6.97 5.26 -7.19
N ARG A 97 6.99 4.28 -8.12
CA ARG A 97 7.62 4.45 -9.42
C ARG A 97 6.98 5.61 -10.16
N GLU A 98 7.78 6.45 -10.79
CA GLU A 98 7.32 7.62 -11.52
C GLU A 98 6.33 7.25 -12.64
N SER A 99 6.49 6.07 -13.24
CA SER A 99 5.61 5.58 -14.31
C SER A 99 4.25 5.08 -13.80
N ASN A 100 4.11 4.84 -12.49
CA ASN A 100 2.88 4.32 -11.94
C ASN A 100 1.87 5.44 -11.69
N ILE A 101 1.31 5.96 -12.78
CA ILE A 101 0.40 7.11 -12.74
C ILE A 101 -0.86 6.80 -11.93
N ALA A 102 -1.37 5.57 -12.04
CA ALA A 102 -2.57 5.18 -11.29
C ALA A 102 -2.34 5.28 -9.78
N ALA A 103 -1.19 4.81 -9.29
CA ALA A 103 -0.83 4.91 -7.87
C ALA A 103 -0.63 6.36 -7.44
N LEU A 104 0.08 7.15 -8.25
CA LEU A 104 0.27 8.57 -7.95
C LEU A 104 -1.06 9.29 -7.78
N ASN A 105 -2.01 9.04 -8.69
CA ASN A 105 -3.33 9.64 -8.62
C ASN A 105 -4.12 9.15 -7.40
N LEU A 106 -4.01 7.88 -7.07
CA LEU A 106 -4.65 7.30 -5.88
C LEU A 106 -4.18 8.01 -4.62
N TYR A 107 -2.87 8.12 -4.44
CA TYR A 107 -2.31 8.73 -3.24
C TYR A 107 -2.62 10.21 -3.15
N LYS A 108 -2.60 10.93 -4.28
CA LYS A 108 -3.02 12.33 -4.32
C LYS A 108 -4.48 12.48 -3.89
N ALA A 109 -5.35 11.58 -4.35
CA ALA A 109 -6.75 11.58 -3.95
C ALA A 109 -6.93 11.32 -2.46
N CYS A 110 -5.99 10.62 -1.81
CA CYS A 110 -6.00 10.39 -0.38
C CYS A 110 -5.37 11.52 0.42
N GLY A 111 -4.84 12.55 -0.23
CA GLY A 111 -4.26 13.71 0.42
C GLY A 111 -2.75 13.77 0.43
N PHE A 112 -2.07 12.78 -0.13
CA PHE A 112 -0.61 12.78 -0.25
C PHE A 112 -0.14 13.82 -1.26
N GLN A 113 1.02 14.42 -1.00
CA GLN A 113 1.67 15.38 -1.89
C GLN A 113 3.07 14.92 -2.21
N GLU A 114 3.54 15.22 -3.41
CA GLU A 114 4.92 14.93 -3.78
C GLU A 114 5.86 15.72 -2.88
N ALA A 115 6.85 15.03 -2.30
CA ALA A 115 7.81 15.61 -1.38
C ALA A 115 9.25 15.51 -1.89
N GLY A 116 9.51 14.64 -2.86
CA GLY A 116 10.85 14.47 -3.39
C GLY A 116 10.90 13.43 -4.49
N ARG A 117 12.09 13.28 -5.02
CA ARG A 117 12.37 12.34 -6.11
C ARG A 117 13.70 11.67 -5.84
N ARG A 118 13.74 10.35 -6.00
CA ARG A 118 14.96 9.57 -5.93
C ARG A 118 15.33 9.13 -7.34
N ASN A 119 16.26 9.84 -7.97
CA ASN A 119 16.62 9.58 -9.37
C ASN A 119 17.22 8.19 -9.53
N SER A 120 16.76 7.48 -10.58
CA SER A 120 17.25 6.15 -10.93
C SER A 120 17.23 5.14 -9.79
N TYR A 121 16.25 5.27 -8.88
CA TYR A 121 16.13 4.43 -7.70
C TYR A 121 15.71 3.00 -8.03
N TYR A 122 14.76 2.84 -8.95
CA TYR A 122 14.27 1.52 -9.35
C TYR A 122 15.08 0.97 -10.52
N HIS A 123 15.12 -0.36 -10.62
CA HIS A 123 15.77 -1.07 -11.71
C HIS A 123 14.76 -1.98 -12.42
N ASN A 124 15.06 -2.35 -13.67
CA ASN A 124 14.28 -3.27 -14.50
C ASN A 124 12.81 -2.84 -14.71
N PRO A 125 12.56 -1.69 -15.35
CA PRO A 125 13.49 -0.72 -15.90
C PRO A 125 14.02 0.27 -14.87
N THR A 126 15.10 0.93 -15.17
CA THR A 126 15.63 2.02 -14.36
C THR A 126 14.68 3.20 -14.46
N GLU A 127 14.19 3.66 -13.32
CA GLU A 127 13.35 4.86 -13.25
C GLU A 127 13.42 5.48 -11.87
N SER A 128 12.94 6.72 -11.77
CA SER A 128 12.92 7.45 -10.51
C SER A 128 11.78 7.01 -9.62
N GLY A 129 11.98 7.14 -8.32
CA GLY A 129 10.94 7.01 -7.32
C GLY A 129 10.42 8.38 -6.91
N ILE A 130 9.13 8.51 -6.75
CA ILE A 130 8.48 9.72 -6.26
C ILE A 130 8.15 9.49 -4.80
N VAL A 131 8.70 10.32 -3.93
CA VAL A 131 8.41 10.29 -2.49
C VAL A 131 7.20 11.18 -2.24
N MET A 132 6.20 10.66 -1.56
CA MET A 132 5.01 11.41 -1.21
C MET A 132 4.83 11.43 0.30
N LYS A 133 4.20 12.47 0.82
CA LYS A 133 3.95 12.58 2.25
C LYS A 133 2.59 13.18 2.56
N LEU A 134 2.11 12.87 3.75
CA LEU A 134 0.86 13.38 4.30
C LEU A 134 1.01 13.53 5.80
N ASN A 135 0.59 14.69 6.32
CA ASN A 135 0.45 14.89 7.76
C ASN A 135 -0.99 14.58 8.15
N SER A 136 -1.14 13.66 9.06
CA SER A 136 -2.45 13.18 9.46
C SER A 136 -2.71 13.40 10.94
#